data_cfcc872bddd7e33b780094131a1890d0
#
_entry.id   cfcc872bddd7e33b780094131a1890d0
#
_cell.length_a   1.000
_cell.length_b   1.000
_cell.length_c   1.000
_cell.angle_alpha   90.00
_cell.angle_beta   90.00
_cell.angle_gamma   90.00
#
_symmetry.space_group_name_H-M   'P 1'
#
loop_
_entity.id
_entity.type
_entity.pdbx_description
1 polymer ?
#
loop_
_entity_poly.entity_id
_entity_poly.type
_entity_poly.pdbx_seq_one_letter_code
_entity_poly.pdbx_strand_id
1 'polypeptide(L)'
;DTMQFGSRIHRKIQKQMGPDYHAEISLKYEIPCKDFTLKLEGRADGIIELPEGIVIDEIKGVLRELNQIKEPVPVHLAQAMCYAYIYAASHNLPEIGVQMTYCNMETEEIKRFQSGYIFEDLERWFYELIGKYEKWARYQIQWKKKRDKSIKDVEFPFAYREGQKNLVTSVYRTILRKKKLFIQAPTGVGKTIATLFPAVKAVGEGLGD
;
A
#
# COMPACT_ATOMS: atom_id res chain seq x y z
N ASP A 1 -2.98 20.87 4.12
CA ASP A 1 -2.68 19.45 4.30
C ASP A 1 -3.50 18.64 3.31
N THR A 2 -2.84 18.20 2.21
CA THR A 2 -3.47 17.62 1.01
C THR A 2 -4.31 16.37 1.31
N MET A 3 -3.88 15.57 2.31
CA MET A 3 -4.60 14.35 2.73
C MET A 3 -5.95 14.65 3.40
N GLN A 4 -6.00 15.65 4.27
CA GLN A 4 -7.25 16.03 4.93
C GLN A 4 -8.24 16.63 3.94
N PHE A 5 -7.75 17.36 2.95
CA PHE A 5 -8.58 17.96 1.92
C PHE A 5 -9.18 16.87 1.00
N GLY A 6 -8.39 15.88 0.58
CA GLY A 6 -8.87 14.74 -0.19
C GLY A 6 -10.01 13.98 0.51
N SER A 7 -9.82 13.64 1.79
CA SER A 7 -10.84 12.95 2.60
C SER A 7 -12.14 13.76 2.77
N ARG A 8 -12.05 15.10 2.77
CA ARG A 8 -13.22 15.98 2.83
C ARG A 8 -14.03 15.93 1.52
N ILE A 9 -13.34 15.93 0.39
CA ILE A 9 -13.97 15.83 -0.93
C ILE A 9 -14.69 14.49 -1.10
N HIS A 10 -14.03 13.38 -0.79
CA HIS A 10 -14.65 12.05 -0.85
C HIS A 10 -15.96 12.03 -0.06
N ARG A 11 -15.93 12.42 1.21
CA ARG A 11 -17.15 12.48 2.06
C ARG A 11 -18.23 13.40 1.51
N LYS A 12 -17.86 14.52 0.86
CA LYS A 12 -18.83 15.43 0.27
C LYS A 12 -19.53 14.79 -0.93
N ILE A 13 -18.77 14.16 -1.82
CA ILE A 13 -19.31 13.47 -3.00
C ILE A 13 -20.20 12.30 -2.55
N GLN A 14 -19.71 11.45 -1.65
CA GLN A 14 -20.45 10.30 -1.11
C GLN A 14 -21.81 10.70 -0.52
N LYS A 15 -21.87 11.84 0.21
CA LYS A 15 -23.14 12.36 0.78
C LYS A 15 -24.14 12.86 -0.27
N GLN A 16 -23.69 13.19 -1.46
CA GLN A 16 -24.55 13.64 -2.56
C GLN A 16 -25.11 12.48 -3.40
N MET A 17 -24.59 11.27 -3.16
CA MET A 17 -25.03 10.06 -3.83
C MET A 17 -26.35 9.56 -3.22
N GLY A 18 -27.14 8.84 -4.02
CA GLY A 18 -28.43 8.30 -3.61
C GLY A 18 -28.33 7.14 -2.62
N PRO A 19 -29.50 6.54 -2.25
CA PRO A 19 -29.58 5.43 -1.29
C PRO A 19 -28.87 4.15 -1.77
N ASP A 20 -28.71 3.99 -3.06
CA ASP A 20 -28.08 2.83 -3.70
C ASP A 20 -26.54 2.92 -3.73
N TYR A 21 -25.97 3.93 -3.04
CA TYR A 21 -24.54 4.15 -2.92
C TYR A 21 -24.01 3.71 -1.56
N HIS A 22 -23.12 2.71 -1.55
CA HIS A 22 -22.47 2.19 -0.35
C HIS A 22 -21.02 2.69 -0.29
N ALA A 23 -20.75 3.60 0.64
CA ALA A 23 -19.43 4.23 0.78
C ALA A 23 -18.43 3.37 1.55
N GLU A 24 -17.13 3.51 1.24
CA GLU A 24 -16.02 3.01 2.05
C GLU A 24 -16.04 1.48 2.27
N ILE A 25 -16.26 0.72 1.21
CA ILE A 25 -16.35 -0.76 1.27
C ILE A 25 -14.95 -1.38 1.30
N SER A 26 -14.66 -2.09 2.38
CA SER A 26 -13.40 -2.84 2.54
C SER A 26 -13.41 -4.10 1.69
N LEU A 27 -12.38 -4.26 0.89
CA LEU A 27 -12.17 -5.38 -0.01
C LEU A 27 -10.90 -6.13 0.36
N LYS A 28 -10.96 -7.46 0.32
CA LYS A 28 -9.83 -8.35 0.59
C LYS A 28 -9.83 -9.50 -0.38
N TYR A 29 -8.65 -9.84 -0.86
CA TYR A 29 -8.47 -10.98 -1.77
C TYR A 29 -7.13 -11.64 -1.53
N GLU A 30 -7.09 -12.96 -1.50
CA GLU A 30 -5.87 -13.73 -1.28
C GLU A 30 -5.56 -14.58 -2.50
N ILE A 31 -4.34 -14.51 -2.97
CA ILE A 31 -3.85 -15.26 -4.12
C ILE A 31 -2.75 -16.20 -3.65
N PRO A 32 -2.97 -17.52 -3.65
CA PRO A 32 -1.93 -18.48 -3.33
C PRO A 32 -0.89 -18.50 -4.44
N CYS A 33 0.36 -18.18 -4.09
CA CYS A 33 1.53 -18.34 -4.93
C CYS A 33 2.33 -19.55 -4.44
N LYS A 34 3.28 -20.04 -5.24
CA LYS A 34 4.05 -21.27 -4.92
C LYS A 34 4.71 -21.24 -3.51
N ASP A 35 5.28 -20.09 -3.13
CA ASP A 35 6.11 -19.98 -1.93
C ASP A 35 5.56 -18.98 -0.90
N PHE A 36 4.46 -18.31 -1.21
CA PHE A 36 3.83 -17.29 -0.38
C PHE A 36 2.38 -17.05 -0.82
N THR A 37 1.61 -16.31 -0.04
CA THR A 37 0.28 -15.83 -0.40
C THR A 37 0.34 -14.32 -0.57
N LEU A 38 -0.13 -13.81 -1.72
CA LEU A 38 -0.37 -12.40 -1.91
C LEU A 38 -1.70 -12.04 -1.24
N LYS A 39 -1.65 -11.05 -0.36
CA LYS A 39 -2.85 -10.47 0.25
C LYS A 39 -3.06 -9.08 -0.33
N LEU A 40 -4.19 -8.91 -0.99
CA LEU A 40 -4.65 -7.63 -1.50
C LEU A 40 -5.73 -7.11 -0.57
N GLU A 41 -5.50 -5.95 -0.02
CA GLU A 41 -6.45 -5.28 0.84
C GLU A 41 -6.61 -3.84 0.36
N GLY A 42 -7.83 -3.37 0.32
CA GLY A 42 -8.12 -2.00 -0.05
C GLY A 42 -9.53 -1.61 0.36
N ARG A 43 -9.87 -0.37 0.04
CA ARG A 43 -11.19 0.16 0.33
C ARG A 43 -11.66 0.96 -0.87
N ALA A 44 -12.72 0.47 -1.52
CA ALA A 44 -13.37 1.20 -2.59
C ALA A 44 -14.06 2.44 -2.02
N ASP A 45 -13.96 3.57 -2.71
CA ASP A 45 -14.61 4.81 -2.27
C ASP A 45 -16.13 4.65 -2.27
N GLY A 46 -16.67 3.89 -3.22
CA GLY A 46 -18.08 3.56 -3.25
C GLY A 46 -18.45 2.39 -4.15
N ILE A 47 -19.61 1.83 -3.88
CA ILE A 47 -20.29 0.84 -4.73
C ILE A 47 -21.69 1.35 -4.99
N ILE A 48 -22.09 1.37 -6.25
CA ILE A 48 -23.42 1.77 -6.70
C ILE A 48 -24.18 0.50 -7.09
N GLU A 49 -25.30 0.25 -6.44
CA GLU A 49 -26.20 -0.87 -6.75
C GLU A 49 -27.34 -0.37 -7.65
N LEU A 50 -27.23 -0.62 -8.96
CA LEU A 50 -28.24 -0.27 -9.94
C LEU A 50 -29.07 -1.48 -10.32
N PRO A 51 -30.33 -1.31 -10.80
CA PRO A 51 -31.11 -2.42 -11.32
C PRO A 51 -30.44 -3.19 -12.45
N GLU A 52 -29.62 -2.51 -13.24
CA GLU A 52 -28.84 -3.07 -14.35
C GLU A 52 -27.50 -3.66 -13.94
N GLY A 53 -27.06 -3.49 -12.69
CA GLY A 53 -25.81 -4.08 -12.21
C GLY A 53 -25.08 -3.23 -11.17
N ILE A 54 -23.91 -3.71 -10.80
CA ILE A 54 -23.04 -3.11 -9.78
C ILE A 54 -21.98 -2.26 -10.46
N VAL A 55 -21.66 -1.08 -9.88
CA VAL A 55 -20.61 -0.20 -10.35
C VAL A 55 -19.70 0.17 -9.17
N ILE A 56 -18.40 -0.03 -9.33
CA ILE A 56 -17.38 0.47 -8.39
C ILE A 56 -17.10 1.92 -8.73
N ASP A 57 -17.19 2.81 -7.74
CA ASP A 57 -16.85 4.23 -7.87
C ASP A 57 -15.54 4.53 -7.16
N GLU A 58 -14.60 5.12 -7.90
CA GLU A 58 -13.30 5.56 -7.38
C GLU A 58 -13.19 7.08 -7.55
N ILE A 59 -13.01 7.79 -6.45
CA ILE A 59 -13.02 9.25 -6.39
C ILE A 59 -11.58 9.78 -6.34
N LYS A 60 -11.27 10.75 -7.19
CA LYS A 60 -9.96 11.41 -7.22
C LYS A 60 -10.08 12.92 -7.19
N GLY A 61 -9.54 13.53 -6.14
CA GLY A 61 -9.34 14.97 -6.10
C GLY A 61 -8.16 15.39 -6.98
N VAL A 62 -8.36 16.39 -7.83
CA VAL A 62 -7.35 16.93 -8.75
C VAL A 62 -7.29 18.44 -8.67
N LEU A 63 -6.11 19.04 -8.90
CA LEU A 63 -5.93 20.49 -8.98
C LEU A 63 -6.05 21.04 -10.40
N ARG A 64 -5.93 20.16 -11.42
CA ARG A 64 -6.02 20.56 -12.82
C ARG A 64 -7.47 20.71 -13.28
N GLU A 65 -7.70 21.53 -14.29
CA GLU A 65 -9.01 21.69 -14.92
C GLU A 65 -9.53 20.37 -15.48
N LEU A 66 -10.80 20.05 -15.21
CA LEU A 66 -11.42 18.79 -15.61
C LEU A 66 -11.62 18.66 -17.13
N ASN A 67 -11.68 19.77 -17.86
CA ASN A 67 -11.75 19.76 -19.33
C ASN A 67 -10.48 19.17 -19.98
N GLN A 68 -9.34 19.21 -19.29
CA GLN A 68 -8.06 18.62 -19.72
C GLN A 68 -7.99 17.11 -19.49
N ILE A 69 -8.88 16.54 -18.68
CA ILE A 69 -8.98 15.10 -18.45
C ILE A 69 -9.92 14.53 -19.52
N LYS A 70 -9.37 13.96 -20.59
CA LYS A 70 -10.16 13.39 -21.69
C LYS A 70 -10.55 11.93 -21.45
N GLU A 71 -9.75 11.23 -20.66
CA GLU A 71 -9.90 9.82 -20.27
C GLU A 71 -9.39 9.60 -18.85
N PRO A 72 -9.77 8.51 -18.18
CA PRO A 72 -9.25 8.18 -16.87
C PRO A 72 -7.73 8.03 -16.87
N VAL A 73 -7.08 8.51 -15.81
CA VAL A 73 -5.65 8.28 -15.61
C VAL A 73 -5.42 6.77 -15.41
N PRO A 74 -4.53 6.12 -16.18
CA PRO A 74 -4.41 4.67 -16.21
C PRO A 74 -4.19 4.02 -14.83
N VAL A 75 -3.39 4.64 -13.96
CA VAL A 75 -3.13 4.09 -12.60
C VAL A 75 -4.37 4.18 -11.71
N HIS A 76 -5.19 5.22 -11.86
CA HIS A 76 -6.44 5.36 -11.10
C HIS A 76 -7.48 4.33 -11.57
N LEU A 77 -7.60 4.18 -12.92
CA LEU A 77 -8.49 3.19 -13.51
C LEU A 77 -8.08 1.76 -13.10
N ALA A 78 -6.78 1.46 -13.12
CA ALA A 78 -6.27 0.16 -12.70
C ALA A 78 -6.60 -0.15 -11.23
N GLN A 79 -6.57 0.84 -10.33
CA GLN A 79 -7.01 0.68 -8.96
C GLN A 79 -8.49 0.30 -8.87
N ALA A 80 -9.35 1.04 -9.57
CA ALA A 80 -10.78 0.77 -9.61
C ALA A 80 -11.10 -0.61 -10.24
N MET A 81 -10.39 -0.99 -11.31
CA MET A 81 -10.51 -2.31 -11.94
C MET A 81 -10.08 -3.44 -10.98
N CYS A 82 -9.05 -3.26 -10.15
CA CYS A 82 -8.69 -4.23 -9.12
C CYS A 82 -9.84 -4.41 -8.11
N TYR A 83 -10.46 -3.32 -7.65
CA TYR A 83 -11.60 -3.39 -6.75
C TYR A 83 -12.82 -4.04 -7.42
N ALA A 84 -13.06 -3.72 -8.69
CA ALA A 84 -14.13 -4.34 -9.48
C ALA A 84 -13.94 -5.86 -9.59
N TYR A 85 -12.72 -6.31 -9.90
CA TYR A 85 -12.40 -7.74 -9.95
C TYR A 85 -12.65 -8.42 -8.60
N ILE A 86 -12.12 -7.85 -7.51
CA ILE A 86 -12.25 -8.44 -6.17
C ILE A 86 -13.73 -8.54 -5.77
N TYR A 87 -14.51 -7.51 -6.05
CA TYR A 87 -15.92 -7.49 -5.73
C TYR A 87 -16.71 -8.50 -6.58
N ALA A 88 -16.49 -8.48 -7.89
CA ALA A 88 -17.17 -9.39 -8.82
C ALA A 88 -16.87 -10.87 -8.52
N ALA A 89 -15.60 -11.20 -8.24
CA ALA A 89 -15.18 -12.55 -7.84
C ALA A 89 -15.84 -13.00 -6.54
N SER A 90 -15.97 -12.10 -5.57
CA SER A 90 -16.59 -12.41 -4.26
C SER A 90 -18.11 -12.60 -4.33
N HIS A 91 -18.77 -12.02 -5.33
CA HIS A 91 -20.22 -12.02 -5.49
C HIS A 91 -20.70 -12.83 -6.73
N ASN A 92 -19.79 -13.50 -7.43
CA ASN A 92 -20.05 -14.26 -8.65
C ASN A 92 -20.80 -13.45 -9.72
N LEU A 93 -20.36 -12.19 -9.94
CA LEU A 93 -20.96 -11.32 -10.93
C LEU A 93 -20.37 -11.61 -12.31
N PRO A 94 -21.20 -11.78 -13.37
CA PRO A 94 -20.72 -12.01 -14.72
C PRO A 94 -20.15 -10.74 -15.38
N GLU A 95 -20.56 -9.58 -14.90
CA GLU A 95 -20.13 -8.27 -15.36
C GLU A 95 -20.16 -7.25 -14.21
N ILE A 96 -19.37 -6.19 -14.34
CA ILE A 96 -19.31 -5.11 -13.36
C ILE A 96 -18.92 -3.80 -14.02
N GLY A 97 -19.51 -2.71 -13.56
CA GLY A 97 -19.14 -1.36 -13.97
C GLY A 97 -17.99 -0.77 -13.13
N VAL A 98 -17.28 0.17 -13.73
CA VAL A 98 -16.31 1.03 -13.05
C VAL A 98 -16.65 2.48 -13.37
N GLN A 99 -16.75 3.32 -12.36
CA GLN A 99 -16.88 4.75 -12.47
C GLN A 99 -15.64 5.43 -11.90
N MET A 100 -15.01 6.29 -12.67
CA MET A 100 -13.97 7.18 -12.19
C MET A 100 -14.56 8.56 -11.96
N THR A 101 -14.60 9.02 -10.72
CA THR A 101 -15.14 10.33 -10.33
C THR A 101 -13.99 11.28 -10.01
N TYR A 102 -13.73 12.23 -10.92
CA TYR A 102 -12.75 13.31 -10.72
C TYR A 102 -13.44 14.55 -10.17
N CYS A 103 -12.88 15.12 -9.11
CA CYS A 103 -13.34 16.37 -8.53
C CYS A 103 -12.20 17.39 -8.51
N ASN A 104 -12.43 18.56 -9.12
CA ASN A 104 -11.50 19.68 -8.98
C ASN A 104 -11.54 20.17 -7.53
N MET A 105 -10.36 20.23 -6.90
CA MET A 105 -10.25 20.54 -5.47
C MET A 105 -10.49 22.02 -5.16
N GLU A 106 -10.46 22.91 -6.13
CA GLU A 106 -10.67 24.35 -5.98
C GLU A 106 -12.10 24.75 -6.37
N THR A 107 -12.59 24.29 -7.54
CA THR A 107 -13.93 24.64 -8.05
C THR A 107 -15.03 23.71 -7.59
N GLU A 108 -14.66 22.53 -7.07
CA GLU A 108 -15.56 21.42 -6.67
C GLU A 108 -16.38 20.85 -7.83
N GLU A 109 -16.05 21.20 -9.07
CA GLU A 109 -16.64 20.56 -10.26
C GLU A 109 -16.33 19.09 -10.31
N ILE A 110 -17.26 18.31 -10.85
CA ILE A 110 -17.16 16.85 -10.92
C ILE A 110 -17.25 16.39 -12.37
N LYS A 111 -16.37 15.49 -12.76
CA LYS A 111 -16.41 14.79 -14.04
C LYS A 111 -16.33 13.28 -13.82
N ARG A 112 -17.22 12.53 -14.48
CA ARG A 112 -17.28 11.08 -14.35
C ARG A 112 -17.00 10.39 -15.68
N PHE A 113 -16.32 9.25 -15.59
CA PHE A 113 -16.11 8.33 -16.70
C PHE A 113 -16.61 6.96 -16.26
N GLN A 114 -17.39 6.30 -17.10
CA GLN A 114 -17.94 4.98 -16.83
C GLN A 114 -17.47 3.98 -17.88
N SER A 115 -17.22 2.76 -17.45
CA SER A 115 -16.83 1.62 -18.30
C SER A 115 -17.42 0.35 -17.73
N GLY A 116 -17.91 -0.55 -18.58
CA GLY A 116 -18.36 -1.89 -18.21
C GLY A 116 -17.29 -2.94 -18.52
N TYR A 117 -17.20 -3.97 -17.71
CA TYR A 117 -16.25 -5.08 -17.86
C TYR A 117 -16.97 -6.41 -17.70
N ILE A 118 -16.74 -7.32 -18.64
CA ILE A 118 -17.11 -8.73 -18.52
C ILE A 118 -16.09 -9.37 -17.55
N PHE A 119 -16.58 -10.24 -16.66
CA PHE A 119 -15.76 -10.83 -15.60
C PHE A 119 -14.52 -11.53 -16.14
N GLU A 120 -14.64 -12.34 -17.20
CA GLU A 120 -13.53 -13.11 -17.76
C GLU A 120 -12.41 -12.20 -18.31
N ASP A 121 -12.78 -11.06 -18.91
CA ASP A 121 -11.79 -10.09 -19.43
C ASP A 121 -11.08 -9.35 -18.28
N LEU A 122 -11.85 -8.98 -17.25
CA LEU A 122 -11.33 -8.34 -16.05
C LEU A 122 -10.42 -9.30 -15.25
N GLU A 123 -10.79 -10.56 -15.16
CA GLU A 123 -9.99 -11.62 -14.53
C GLU A 123 -8.67 -11.82 -15.26
N ARG A 124 -8.68 -11.91 -16.60
CA ARG A 124 -7.47 -12.04 -17.42
C ARG A 124 -6.53 -10.87 -17.19
N TRP A 125 -7.05 -9.66 -17.27
CA TRP A 125 -6.28 -8.43 -17.01
C TRP A 125 -5.70 -8.41 -15.59
N PHE A 126 -6.49 -8.78 -14.59
CA PHE A 126 -6.08 -8.82 -13.19
C PHE A 126 -4.91 -9.81 -12.99
N TYR A 127 -5.02 -11.03 -13.49
CA TYR A 127 -3.95 -12.02 -13.34
C TYR A 127 -2.71 -11.71 -14.16
N GLU A 128 -2.82 -11.01 -15.27
CA GLU A 128 -1.65 -10.46 -15.98
C GLU A 128 -0.91 -9.42 -15.11
N LEU A 129 -1.64 -8.54 -14.44
CA LEU A 129 -1.07 -7.57 -13.50
C LEU A 129 -0.41 -8.26 -12.31
N ILE A 130 -1.09 -9.23 -11.70
CA ILE A 130 -0.57 -10.03 -10.58
C ILE A 130 0.68 -10.81 -10.98
N GLY A 131 0.72 -11.40 -12.16
CA GLY A 131 1.89 -12.13 -12.66
C GLY A 131 3.14 -11.25 -12.81
N LYS A 132 2.97 -9.96 -13.14
CA LYS A 132 4.07 -8.98 -13.15
C LYS A 132 4.54 -8.66 -11.72
N TYR A 133 3.60 -8.45 -10.81
CA TYR A 133 3.88 -8.14 -9.40
C TYR A 133 4.50 -9.34 -8.66
N GLU A 134 4.04 -10.55 -8.92
CA GLU A 134 4.55 -11.78 -8.30
C GLU A 134 6.05 -11.96 -8.49
N LYS A 135 6.58 -11.65 -9.69
CA LYS A 135 8.02 -11.71 -9.99
C LYS A 135 8.82 -10.80 -9.05
N TRP A 136 8.33 -9.57 -8.85
CA TRP A 136 8.95 -8.62 -7.94
C TRP A 136 8.82 -9.04 -6.47
N ALA A 137 7.65 -9.50 -6.04
CA ALA A 137 7.42 -9.98 -4.68
C ALA A 137 8.33 -11.18 -4.34
N ARG A 138 8.47 -12.12 -5.27
CA ARG A 138 9.38 -13.27 -5.16
C ARG A 138 10.84 -12.82 -5.02
N TYR A 139 11.27 -11.85 -5.84
CA TYR A 139 12.59 -11.26 -5.72
C TYR A 139 12.81 -10.63 -4.34
N GLN A 140 11.87 -9.85 -3.83
CA GLN A 140 11.96 -9.21 -2.51
C GLN A 140 12.09 -10.25 -1.38
N ILE A 141 11.32 -11.33 -1.42
CA ILE A 141 11.39 -12.41 -0.43
C ILE A 141 12.76 -13.10 -0.47
N GLN A 142 13.27 -13.40 -1.67
CA GLN A 142 14.58 -14.03 -1.83
C GLN A 142 15.72 -13.10 -1.40
N TRP A 143 15.62 -11.82 -1.77
CA TRP A 143 16.55 -10.78 -1.35
C TRP A 143 16.58 -10.65 0.18
N LYS A 144 15.42 -10.56 0.82
CA LYS A 144 15.32 -10.48 2.29
C LYS A 144 16.02 -11.67 2.94
N LYS A 145 15.76 -12.89 2.48
CA LYS A 145 16.43 -14.09 3.00
C LYS A 145 17.95 -14.05 2.85
N LYS A 146 18.47 -13.61 1.70
CA LYS A 146 19.92 -13.48 1.46
C LYS A 146 20.53 -12.41 2.33
N ARG A 147 19.88 -11.23 2.40
CA ARG A 147 20.29 -10.11 3.25
C ARG A 147 20.40 -10.55 4.70
N ASP A 148 19.34 -11.12 5.24
CA ASP A 148 19.28 -11.50 6.66
C ASP A 148 20.32 -12.56 7.00
N LYS A 149 20.56 -13.51 6.10
CA LYS A 149 21.64 -14.50 6.24
C LYS A 149 23.02 -13.83 6.27
N SER A 150 23.30 -12.91 5.33
CA SER A 150 24.59 -12.22 5.28
C SER A 150 24.84 -11.33 6.50
N ILE A 151 23.80 -10.72 7.05
CA ILE A 151 23.89 -9.86 8.23
C ILE A 151 24.25 -10.65 9.50
N LYS A 152 23.81 -11.89 9.62
CA LYS A 152 24.11 -12.75 10.79
C LYS A 152 25.61 -12.96 11.00
N ASP A 153 26.38 -13.00 9.92
CA ASP A 153 27.82 -13.22 9.94
C ASP A 153 28.64 -11.94 10.14
N VAL A 154 27.97 -10.75 10.12
CA VAL A 154 28.67 -9.47 10.33
C VAL A 154 29.09 -9.33 11.78
N GLU A 155 30.39 -9.11 12.01
CA GLU A 155 30.97 -8.80 13.30
C GLU A 155 31.20 -7.31 13.48
N PHE A 156 31.38 -6.89 14.74
CA PHE A 156 31.76 -5.49 14.99
C PHE A 156 33.16 -5.22 14.41
N PRO A 157 33.32 -4.23 13.54
CA PRO A 157 34.50 -4.14 12.66
C PRO A 157 35.78 -3.63 13.34
N PHE A 158 35.71 -3.29 14.64
CA PHE A 158 36.82 -2.72 15.39
C PHE A 158 36.91 -3.31 16.82
N ALA A 159 38.06 -3.16 17.47
CA ALA A 159 38.14 -3.34 18.90
C ALA A 159 37.21 -2.33 19.61
N TYR A 160 36.44 -2.82 20.59
CA TYR A 160 35.55 -1.93 21.34
C TYR A 160 36.37 -0.93 22.17
N ARG A 161 35.96 0.33 22.09
CA ARG A 161 36.44 1.38 22.99
C ARG A 161 35.72 1.25 24.35
N GLU A 162 36.28 1.90 25.36
CA GLU A 162 35.65 1.95 26.70
C GLU A 162 34.19 2.46 26.60
N GLY A 163 33.27 1.78 27.26
CA GLY A 163 31.84 2.07 27.25
C GLY A 163 31.09 1.71 25.95
N GLN A 164 31.80 1.50 24.84
CA GLN A 164 31.18 1.27 23.53
C GLN A 164 30.39 -0.05 23.47
N LYS A 165 30.89 -1.12 24.11
CA LYS A 165 30.19 -2.41 24.18
C LYS A 165 28.85 -2.29 24.93
N ASN A 166 28.84 -1.52 26.00
CA ASN A 166 27.59 -1.26 26.76
C ASN A 166 26.58 -0.50 25.92
N LEU A 167 27.04 0.47 25.13
CA LEU A 167 26.18 1.24 24.21
C LEU A 167 25.57 0.33 23.15
N VAL A 168 26.36 -0.49 22.45
CA VAL A 168 25.90 -1.50 21.47
C VAL A 168 24.84 -2.40 22.06
N THR A 169 25.10 -2.95 23.27
CA THR A 169 24.16 -3.83 23.97
C THR A 169 22.85 -3.11 24.33
N SER A 170 22.94 -1.86 24.77
CA SER A 170 21.78 -1.06 25.15
C SER A 170 20.90 -0.73 23.94
N VAL A 171 21.52 -0.38 22.81
CA VAL A 171 20.79 -0.16 21.54
C VAL A 171 20.06 -1.44 21.10
N TYR A 172 20.78 -2.57 21.04
CA TYR A 172 20.18 -3.84 20.64
C TYR A 172 18.99 -4.25 21.52
N ARG A 173 19.16 -4.18 22.86
CA ARG A 173 18.08 -4.48 23.82
C ARG A 173 16.89 -3.54 23.68
N THR A 174 17.14 -2.29 23.33
CA THR A 174 16.07 -1.29 23.12
C THR A 174 15.25 -1.61 21.89
N ILE A 175 15.89 -2.00 20.80
CA ILE A 175 15.20 -2.46 19.57
C ILE A 175 14.38 -3.71 19.87
N LEU A 176 14.98 -4.73 20.50
CA LEU A 176 14.31 -5.96 20.87
C LEU A 176 13.05 -5.72 21.73
N ARG A 177 13.11 -4.75 22.63
CA ARG A 177 12.00 -4.39 23.53
C ARG A 177 11.03 -3.36 22.93
N LYS A 178 11.25 -2.89 21.69
CA LYS A 178 10.45 -1.84 21.00
C LYS A 178 10.31 -0.57 21.85
N LYS A 179 11.40 -0.14 22.50
CA LYS A 179 11.45 1.03 23.37
C LYS A 179 12.23 2.18 22.73
N LYS A 180 12.22 3.34 23.38
CA LYS A 180 13.04 4.51 23.03
C LYS A 180 14.29 4.53 23.91
N LEU A 181 15.42 4.94 23.34
CA LEU A 181 16.69 5.10 24.03
C LEU A 181 17.23 6.50 23.79
N PHE A 182 17.56 7.22 24.86
CA PHE A 182 18.27 8.48 24.83
C PHE A 182 19.73 8.20 25.21
N ILE A 183 20.67 8.68 24.39
CA ILE A 183 22.09 8.41 24.56
C ILE A 183 22.83 9.74 24.71
N GLN A 184 23.55 9.87 25.82
CA GLN A 184 24.53 10.92 26.03
C GLN A 184 25.94 10.28 26.11
N ALA A 185 26.81 10.65 25.20
CA ALA A 185 28.19 10.12 25.18
C ALA A 185 29.13 11.17 24.57
N PRO A 186 30.40 11.23 25.03
CA PRO A 186 31.38 12.17 24.53
C PRO A 186 31.64 12.00 23.03
N THR A 187 32.26 13.02 22.41
CA THR A 187 32.79 12.90 21.05
C THR A 187 33.91 11.86 21.00
N GLY A 188 34.07 11.19 19.84
CA GLY A 188 35.14 10.23 19.66
C GLY A 188 34.90 8.79 20.13
N VAL A 189 33.85 8.51 20.90
CA VAL A 189 33.53 7.12 21.37
C VAL A 189 32.97 6.21 20.26
N GLY A 190 32.76 6.72 19.04
CA GLY A 190 32.22 5.94 17.94
C GLY A 190 30.72 5.67 18.05
N LYS A 191 29.92 6.66 18.44
CA LYS A 191 28.45 6.56 18.57
C LYS A 191 27.78 5.99 17.34
N THR A 192 28.16 6.45 16.16
CA THR A 192 27.55 6.05 14.88
C THR A 192 27.63 4.54 14.67
N ILE A 193 28.83 3.94 14.78
CA ILE A 193 28.98 2.50 14.59
C ILE A 193 28.34 1.71 15.72
N ALA A 194 28.39 2.24 16.96
CA ALA A 194 27.79 1.61 18.12
C ALA A 194 26.24 1.62 18.11
N THR A 195 25.62 2.45 17.29
CA THR A 195 24.17 2.44 17.06
C THR A 195 23.80 1.71 15.77
N LEU A 196 24.56 1.87 14.71
CA LEU A 196 24.30 1.26 13.41
C LEU A 196 24.48 -0.28 13.45
N PHE A 197 25.59 -0.75 14.02
CA PHE A 197 25.88 -2.19 14.06
C PHE A 197 24.79 -3.02 14.75
N PRO A 198 24.33 -2.69 15.98
CA PRO A 198 23.25 -3.44 16.60
C PRO A 198 21.89 -3.29 15.89
N ALA A 199 21.65 -2.18 15.20
CA ALA A 199 20.47 -2.02 14.36
C ALA A 199 20.51 -2.98 13.15
N VAL A 200 21.64 -3.05 12.45
CA VAL A 200 21.85 -4.01 11.35
C VAL A 200 21.71 -5.46 11.84
N LYS A 201 22.31 -5.81 12.97
CA LYS A 201 22.13 -7.14 13.57
C LYS A 201 20.67 -7.44 13.87
N ALA A 202 19.93 -6.50 14.41
CA ALA A 202 18.50 -6.63 14.70
C ALA A 202 17.67 -6.91 13.43
N VAL A 203 18.01 -6.29 12.29
CA VAL A 203 17.41 -6.61 11.00
C VAL A 203 17.69 -8.06 10.60
N GLY A 204 18.92 -8.55 10.75
CA GLY A 204 19.28 -9.95 10.47
C GLY A 204 18.56 -10.97 11.35
N GLU A 205 18.12 -10.57 12.54
CA GLU A 205 17.30 -11.35 13.48
C GLU A 205 15.78 -11.22 13.25
N GLY A 206 15.38 -10.44 12.22
CA GLY A 206 13.97 -10.20 11.90
C GLY A 206 13.25 -9.24 12.86
N LEU A 207 13.98 -8.43 13.62
CA LEU A 207 13.42 -7.47 14.58
C LEU A 207 13.05 -6.12 13.94
N GLY A 208 13.29 -5.95 12.65
CA GLY A 208 12.99 -4.77 11.85
C GLY A 208 13.29 -5.02 10.38
N ASP A 209 13.00 -4.03 9.52
CA ASP A 209 13.27 -4.02 8.07
C ASP A 209 14.37 -3.04 7.68
#